data_6ef66472642bd033927cd1b8858d50f0
#
_entry.id   6ef66472642bd033927cd1b8858d50f0
#
_cell.length_a   1.000
_cell.length_b   1.000
_cell.length_c   1.000
_cell.angle_alpha   90.00
_cell.angle_beta   90.00
_cell.angle_gamma   90.00
#
_symmetry.space_group_name_H-M   'P 1'
#
loop_
_entity.id
_entity.type
_entity.pdbx_description
1 polymer ?
#
loop_
_entity_poly.entity_id
_entity_poly.type
_entity_poly.pdbx_seq_one_letter_code
_entity_poly.pdbx_strand_id
1 'polypeptide(L)'
;AERHADLADEMSLTEKDPKRAAELRRIAEVCRWVPAHAPRDYWEAIQMYWFVHLGTITELNGWDAMNPGHFDQHLAPFYEKGIADGTLTRDEAKELMSCFFIKVNNQDINSFASSRVKRSEQPHGSSQSRHHG
;
A
#
# COMPACT_ATOMS: atom_id res chain seq x y z
N ALA A 1 0.40 7.49 -1.96
CA ALA A 1 -0.65 7.62 -0.96
C ALA A 1 -1.70 8.65 -1.39
N GLU A 2 -1.34 9.88 -1.71
CA GLU A 2 -2.29 10.95 -2.10
C GLU A 2 -3.21 10.57 -3.25
N ARG A 3 -2.68 9.98 -4.32
CA ARG A 3 -3.52 9.49 -5.45
C ARG A 3 -4.55 8.43 -5.04
N HIS A 4 -4.24 7.62 -4.04
CA HIS A 4 -5.20 6.65 -3.50
C HIS A 4 -6.27 7.36 -2.66
N ALA A 5 -5.88 8.39 -1.92
CA ALA A 5 -6.82 9.20 -1.16
C ALA A 5 -7.81 9.92 -2.08
N ASP A 6 -7.31 10.56 -3.14
CA ASP A 6 -8.16 11.27 -4.11
C ASP A 6 -9.15 10.34 -4.79
N LEU A 7 -8.70 9.15 -5.21
CA LEU A 7 -9.58 8.15 -5.80
C LEU A 7 -10.64 7.64 -4.80
N ALA A 8 -10.25 7.41 -3.55
CA ALA A 8 -11.19 6.95 -2.53
C ALA A 8 -12.26 8.02 -2.21
N ASP A 9 -11.88 9.30 -2.16
CA ASP A 9 -12.83 10.39 -2.03
C ASP A 9 -13.80 10.47 -3.21
N GLU A 10 -13.28 10.42 -4.44
CA GLU A 10 -14.11 10.41 -5.65
C GLU A 10 -15.12 9.24 -5.63
N MET A 11 -14.65 8.04 -5.31
CA MET A 11 -15.51 6.87 -5.18
C MET A 11 -16.58 7.05 -4.09
N SER A 12 -16.24 7.70 -2.98
CA SER A 12 -17.17 7.93 -1.88
C SER A 12 -18.36 8.82 -2.25
N LEU A 13 -18.19 9.72 -3.22
CA LEU A 13 -19.23 10.63 -3.69
C LEU A 13 -20.28 9.92 -4.56
N THR A 14 -19.90 8.83 -5.21
CA THR A 14 -20.78 8.06 -6.12
C THR A 14 -21.31 6.78 -5.47
N GLU A 15 -20.76 6.40 -4.32
CA GLU A 15 -21.17 5.18 -3.59
C GLU A 15 -22.58 5.33 -3.00
N LYS A 16 -23.44 4.35 -3.28
CA LYS A 16 -24.84 4.35 -2.83
C LYS A 16 -25.03 3.78 -1.43
N ASP A 17 -24.15 2.87 -1.03
CA ASP A 17 -24.15 2.32 0.32
C ASP A 17 -23.49 3.32 1.28
N PRO A 18 -24.24 3.88 2.26
CA PRO A 18 -23.72 4.87 3.18
C PRO A 18 -22.58 4.31 4.06
N LYS A 19 -22.60 3.02 4.39
CA LYS A 19 -21.52 2.36 5.12
C LYS A 19 -20.26 2.34 4.29
N ARG A 20 -20.37 1.87 3.05
CA ARG A 20 -19.23 1.82 2.12
C ARG A 20 -18.69 3.22 1.79
N ALA A 21 -19.54 4.20 1.61
CA ALA A 21 -19.12 5.59 1.42
C ALA A 21 -18.34 6.14 2.62
N ALA A 22 -18.74 5.79 3.85
CA ALA A 22 -17.99 6.17 5.05
C ALA A 22 -16.63 5.47 5.14
N GLU A 23 -16.55 4.19 4.79
CA GLU A 23 -15.29 3.46 4.70
C GLU A 23 -14.33 4.08 3.69
N LEU A 24 -14.80 4.45 2.50
CA LEU A 24 -14.00 5.11 1.47
C LEU A 24 -13.44 6.46 1.95
N ARG A 25 -14.24 7.27 2.64
CA ARG A 25 -13.76 8.51 3.25
C ARG A 25 -12.69 8.25 4.31
N ARG A 26 -12.88 7.21 5.13
CA ARG A 26 -11.87 6.83 6.12
C ARG A 26 -10.57 6.37 5.44
N ILE A 27 -10.65 5.60 4.36
CA ILE A 27 -9.48 5.21 3.56
C ILE A 27 -8.76 6.45 3.03
N ALA A 28 -9.49 7.43 2.50
CA ALA A 28 -8.89 8.67 2.00
C ALA A 28 -8.16 9.44 3.09
N GLU A 29 -8.78 9.59 4.27
CA GLU A 29 -8.16 10.24 5.44
C GLU A 29 -6.86 9.55 5.85
N VAL A 30 -6.90 8.21 6.00
CA VAL A 30 -5.73 7.39 6.35
C VAL A 30 -4.61 7.59 5.32
N CYS A 31 -4.93 7.51 4.03
CA CYS A 31 -3.96 7.66 2.95
C CYS A 31 -3.37 9.08 2.85
N ARG A 32 -4.06 10.11 3.33
CA ARG A 32 -3.50 11.47 3.42
C ARG A 32 -2.56 11.64 4.59
N TRP A 33 -2.73 10.85 5.64
CA TRP A 33 -1.89 10.96 6.83
C TRP A 33 -0.61 10.12 6.71
N VAL A 34 -0.73 8.84 6.38
CA VAL A 34 0.41 7.94 6.23
C VAL A 34 0.78 7.77 4.74
N PRO A 35 2.04 7.60 4.39
CA PRO A 35 3.22 7.42 5.24
C PRO A 35 3.96 8.71 5.61
N ALA A 36 3.42 9.89 5.27
CA ALA A 36 4.08 11.17 5.52
C ALA A 36 4.24 11.48 7.02
N HIS A 37 3.34 10.94 7.84
CA HIS A 37 3.32 11.12 9.29
C HIS A 37 3.30 9.78 10.00
N ALA A 38 3.71 9.77 11.27
CA ALA A 38 3.59 8.60 12.13
C ALA A 38 2.12 8.19 12.31
N PRO A 39 1.83 6.87 12.33
CA PRO A 39 0.46 6.39 12.50
C PRO A 39 -0.07 6.73 13.90
N ARG A 40 -1.35 7.08 13.98
CA ARG A 40 -2.05 7.45 15.20
C ARG A 40 -2.88 6.31 15.78
N ASP A 41 -3.30 5.39 14.91
CA ASP A 41 -4.17 4.26 15.24
C ASP A 41 -3.76 2.98 14.49
N TYR A 42 -4.48 1.90 14.77
CA TYR A 42 -4.21 0.58 14.22
C TYR A 42 -4.39 0.51 12.70
N TRP A 43 -5.38 1.17 12.14
CA TRP A 43 -5.61 1.21 10.70
C TRP A 43 -4.48 1.94 9.99
N GLU A 44 -4.12 3.11 10.48
CA GLU A 44 -3.00 3.88 9.94
C GLU A 44 -1.67 3.11 10.02
N ALA A 45 -1.44 2.37 11.11
CA ALA A 45 -0.25 1.55 11.25
C ALA A 45 -0.18 0.43 10.19
N ILE A 46 -1.27 -0.28 9.95
CA ILE A 46 -1.34 -1.30 8.89
C ILE A 46 -1.19 -0.67 7.50
N GLN A 47 -1.85 0.46 7.24
CA GLN A 47 -1.76 1.15 5.96
C GLN A 47 -0.35 1.69 5.71
N MET A 48 0.35 2.15 6.72
CA MET A 48 1.74 2.56 6.62
C MET A 48 2.64 1.39 6.22
N TYR A 49 2.48 0.22 6.84
CA TYR A 49 3.19 -1.00 6.43
C TYR A 49 2.96 -1.33 4.95
N TRP A 50 1.71 -1.22 4.50
CA TRP A 50 1.40 -1.47 3.09
C TRP A 50 2.12 -0.50 2.16
N PHE A 51 2.14 0.79 2.44
CA PHE A 51 2.82 1.78 1.59
C PHE A 51 4.34 1.60 1.59
N VAL A 52 4.94 1.29 2.74
CA VAL A 52 6.38 1.00 2.83
C VAL A 52 6.71 -0.27 2.06
N HIS A 53 5.91 -1.33 2.21
CA HIS A 53 6.06 -2.55 1.44
C HIS A 53 5.97 -2.29 -0.07
N LEU A 54 4.94 -1.58 -0.51
CA LEU A 54 4.75 -1.24 -1.92
C LEU A 54 5.93 -0.43 -2.48
N GLY A 55 6.42 0.57 -1.74
CA GLY A 55 7.59 1.35 -2.12
C GLY A 55 8.84 0.48 -2.23
N THR A 56 9.08 -0.39 -1.27
CA THR A 56 10.24 -1.28 -1.25
C THR A 56 10.25 -2.23 -2.43
N ILE A 57 9.14 -2.92 -2.71
CA ILE A 57 9.10 -3.89 -3.81
C ILE A 57 9.09 -3.24 -5.20
N THR A 58 8.63 -2.00 -5.33
CA THR A 58 8.65 -1.30 -6.62
C THR A 58 10.00 -0.67 -6.92
N GLU A 59 10.70 -0.16 -5.92
CA GLU A 59 11.94 0.60 -6.08
C GLU A 59 13.19 -0.28 -5.96
N LEU A 60 13.22 -1.23 -5.03
CA LEU A 60 14.42 -1.99 -4.70
C LEU A 60 14.44 -3.35 -5.39
N ASN A 61 13.48 -4.20 -5.14
CA ASN A 61 13.44 -5.55 -5.68
C ASN A 61 12.01 -6.08 -5.79
N GLY A 62 11.53 -6.23 -7.03
CA GLY A 62 10.19 -6.76 -7.29
C GLY A 62 9.98 -8.25 -6.97
N TRP A 63 11.04 -8.98 -6.60
CA TRP A 63 10.98 -10.41 -6.31
C TRP A 63 10.87 -10.73 -4.82
N ASP A 64 11.40 -9.83 -3.98
CA ASP A 64 11.45 -10.06 -2.54
C ASP A 64 10.33 -9.28 -1.85
N ALA A 65 9.37 -10.00 -1.29
CA ALA A 65 8.44 -9.40 -0.37
C ALA A 65 9.21 -8.84 0.83
N MET A 66 8.92 -7.59 1.19
CA MET A 66 9.48 -7.02 2.42
C MET A 66 8.95 -7.83 3.61
N ASN A 67 9.87 -8.42 4.38
CA ASN A 67 9.51 -9.04 5.66
C ASN A 67 9.37 -7.94 6.72
N PRO A 68 8.17 -7.73 7.30
CA PRO A 68 7.96 -6.71 8.33
C PRO A 68 8.57 -7.08 9.70
N GLY A 69 9.23 -8.24 9.83
CA GLY A 69 9.83 -8.69 11.08
C GLY A 69 8.78 -8.98 12.16
N HIS A 70 8.97 -8.42 13.34
CA HIS A 70 8.05 -8.57 14.48
C HIS A 70 6.79 -7.70 14.33
N PHE A 71 6.02 -7.99 13.32
CA PHE A 71 4.82 -7.26 12.94
C PHE A 71 3.78 -7.17 14.08
N ASP A 72 3.61 -8.25 14.80
CA ASP A 72 2.78 -8.36 15.99
C ASP A 72 3.21 -7.36 17.09
N GLN A 73 4.50 -7.28 17.37
CA GLN A 73 5.04 -6.36 18.38
C GLN A 73 4.88 -4.90 17.95
N HIS A 74 5.08 -4.60 16.68
CA HIS A 74 4.94 -3.24 16.16
C HIS A 74 3.49 -2.75 16.20
N LEU A 75 2.52 -3.63 15.98
CA LEU A 75 1.10 -3.29 15.97
C LEU A 75 0.44 -3.36 17.35
N ALA A 76 1.02 -4.11 18.30
CA ALA A 76 0.44 -4.30 19.63
C ALA A 76 0.06 -2.99 20.33
N PRO A 77 0.92 -1.95 20.39
CA PRO A 77 0.56 -0.70 21.08
C PRO A 77 -0.68 -0.02 20.51
N PHE A 78 -0.84 -0.04 19.18
CA PHE A 78 -2.00 0.54 18.49
C PHE A 78 -3.26 -0.28 18.73
N TYR A 79 -3.13 -1.61 18.70
CA TYR A 79 -4.21 -2.53 18.99
C TYR A 79 -4.71 -2.37 20.42
N GLU A 80 -3.81 -2.46 21.40
CA GLU A 80 -4.13 -2.36 22.83
C GLU A 80 -4.78 -1.01 23.15
N LYS A 81 -4.21 0.08 22.63
CA LYS A 81 -4.79 1.40 22.80
C LYS A 81 -6.19 1.49 22.19
N GLY A 82 -6.37 1.04 20.96
CA GLY A 82 -7.66 1.10 20.29
C GLY A 82 -8.76 0.29 20.99
N ILE A 83 -8.42 -0.89 21.51
CA ILE A 83 -9.34 -1.71 22.32
C ILE A 83 -9.68 -1.03 23.64
N ALA A 84 -8.68 -0.47 24.33
CA ALA A 84 -8.88 0.22 25.61
C ALA A 84 -9.74 1.48 25.47
N ASP A 85 -9.50 2.25 24.41
CA ASP A 85 -10.24 3.49 24.11
C ASP A 85 -11.63 3.22 23.50
N GLY A 86 -11.93 1.98 23.09
CA GLY A 86 -13.16 1.62 22.38
C GLY A 86 -13.24 2.14 20.94
N THR A 87 -12.12 2.58 20.37
CA THR A 87 -12.03 3.06 18.97
C THR A 87 -11.74 1.95 17.97
N LEU A 88 -11.45 0.75 18.46
CA LEU A 88 -11.19 -0.45 17.67
C LEU A 88 -11.86 -1.65 18.33
N THR A 89 -12.56 -2.45 17.54
CA THR A 89 -13.04 -3.77 17.99
C THR A 89 -12.10 -4.88 17.53
N ARG A 90 -12.21 -6.06 18.15
CA ARG A 90 -11.43 -7.24 17.73
C ARG A 90 -11.75 -7.68 16.31
N ASP A 91 -13.02 -7.56 15.91
CA ASP A 91 -13.47 -7.96 14.59
C ASP A 91 -12.96 -7.01 13.52
N GLU A 92 -12.99 -5.70 13.77
CA GLU A 92 -12.38 -4.69 12.87
C GLU A 92 -10.86 -4.90 12.75
N ALA A 93 -10.16 -5.15 13.85
CA ALA A 93 -8.73 -5.43 13.80
C ALA A 93 -8.41 -6.68 12.96
N LYS A 94 -9.22 -7.73 13.12
CA LYS A 94 -9.10 -8.96 12.34
C LYS A 94 -9.39 -8.72 10.85
N GLU A 95 -10.41 -7.93 10.53
CA GLU A 95 -10.77 -7.58 9.16
C GLU A 95 -9.63 -6.80 8.49
N LEU A 96 -9.10 -5.76 9.12
CA LEU A 96 -7.98 -4.97 8.61
C LEU A 96 -6.74 -5.82 8.36
N MET A 97 -6.41 -6.71 9.31
CA MET A 97 -5.29 -7.63 9.17
C MET A 97 -5.50 -8.62 8.03
N SER A 98 -6.72 -9.14 7.87
CA SER A 98 -7.08 -10.05 6.78
C SER A 98 -6.94 -9.35 5.42
N CYS A 99 -7.40 -8.12 5.30
CA CYS A 99 -7.23 -7.30 4.09
C CYS A 99 -5.74 -7.10 3.76
N PHE A 100 -4.90 -6.83 4.76
CA PHE A 100 -3.45 -6.69 4.56
C PHE A 100 -2.83 -7.97 4.02
N PHE A 101 -3.10 -9.13 4.63
CA PHE A 101 -2.55 -10.41 4.18
C PHE A 101 -3.05 -10.82 2.79
N ILE A 102 -4.33 -10.60 2.50
CA ILE A 102 -4.87 -10.83 1.15
C ILE A 102 -4.12 -9.98 0.14
N LYS A 103 -3.88 -8.71 0.45
CA LYS A 103 -3.19 -7.78 -0.43
C LYS A 103 -1.73 -8.17 -0.66
N VAL A 104 -1.02 -8.57 0.38
CA VAL A 104 0.37 -9.08 0.27
C VAL A 104 0.42 -10.37 -0.56
N ASN A 105 -0.53 -11.29 -0.37
CA ASN A 105 -0.59 -12.54 -1.11
C ASN A 105 -1.00 -12.37 -2.58
N ASN A 106 -1.81 -11.36 -2.90
CA ASN A 106 -2.28 -11.08 -4.26
C ASN A 106 -1.32 -10.22 -5.08
N GLN A 107 -0.09 -10.02 -4.62
CA GLN A 107 0.93 -9.38 -5.43
C GLN A 107 1.29 -10.27 -6.60
N ASP A 108 0.81 -9.88 -7.77
CA ASP A 108 1.02 -10.65 -8.99
C ASP A 108 2.49 -10.54 -9.45
N ILE A 109 3.27 -11.56 -9.10
CA ILE A 109 4.67 -11.71 -9.54
C ILE A 109 4.78 -11.60 -11.07
N ASN A 110 3.72 -11.93 -11.80
CA ASN A 110 3.67 -11.87 -13.25
C ASN A 110 3.64 -10.43 -13.80
N SER A 111 3.10 -9.46 -13.06
CA SER A 111 3.09 -8.06 -13.49
C SER A 111 4.50 -7.45 -13.53
N PHE A 112 5.37 -7.87 -12.61
CA PHE A 112 6.77 -7.47 -12.56
C PHE A 112 7.63 -8.17 -13.64
N ALA A 113 7.37 -9.44 -13.92
CA ALA A 113 8.03 -10.17 -15.01
C ALA A 113 7.71 -9.52 -16.36
N SER A 114 6.46 -9.15 -16.62
CA SER A 114 6.02 -8.50 -17.85
C SER A 114 6.65 -7.11 -18.07
N SER A 115 6.83 -6.33 -17.02
CA SER A 115 7.47 -5.01 -17.11
C SER A 115 8.98 -5.08 -17.35
N ARG A 116 9.64 -6.13 -16.88
CA ARG A 116 11.06 -6.40 -17.15
C ARG A 116 11.31 -6.85 -18.58
N VAL A 117 10.45 -7.72 -19.12
CA VAL A 117 10.53 -8.16 -20.53
C VAL A 117 10.41 -6.97 -21.46
N LYS A 118 9.47 -6.06 -21.24
CA LYS A 118 9.33 -4.83 -22.04
C LYS A 118 10.52 -3.89 -21.97
N ARG A 119 11.27 -3.89 -20.87
CA ARG A 119 12.47 -3.04 -20.71
C ARG A 119 13.71 -3.64 -21.40
N SER A 120 13.80 -4.97 -21.50
CA SER A 120 14.89 -5.67 -22.20
C SER A 120 14.73 -5.68 -23.72
N GLU A 121 13.53 -5.42 -24.24
CA GLU A 121 13.22 -5.34 -25.67
C GLU A 121 13.45 -3.95 -26.27
N GLN A 122 13.81 -2.94 -25.47
CA GLN A 122 14.23 -1.66 -26.04
C GLN A 122 15.60 -1.80 -26.71
N PRO A 123 15.70 -1.63 -28.03
CA PRO A 123 16.99 -1.73 -28.73
C PRO A 123 17.91 -0.63 -28.20
N HIS A 124 19.09 -1.03 -27.75
CA HIS A 124 20.18 -0.10 -27.50
C HIS A 124 20.44 0.69 -28.78
N GLY A 125 20.14 1.99 -28.73
CA GLY A 125 20.39 2.88 -29.85
C GLY A 125 21.86 2.79 -30.23
N SER A 126 22.14 2.25 -31.42
CA SER A 126 23.45 2.24 -32.03
C SER A 126 23.89 3.69 -32.26
N SER A 127 24.85 4.16 -31.50
CA SER A 127 25.57 5.37 -31.77
C SER A 127 26.38 5.17 -33.04
N GLN A 128 25.85 5.63 -34.18
CA GLN A 128 26.67 5.77 -35.41
C GLN A 128 27.64 6.94 -35.17
N SER A 129 28.89 6.59 -34.93
CA SER A 129 30.03 7.52 -35.07
C SER A 129 30.16 7.87 -36.57
N ARG A 130 29.76 9.11 -36.92
CA ARG A 130 30.13 9.67 -38.24
C ARG A 130 31.61 10.09 -38.15
N HIS A 131 32.47 9.29 -38.79
CA HIS A 131 33.78 9.76 -39.18
C HIS A 131 33.57 10.68 -40.43
N HIS A 132 33.95 11.93 -40.26
CA HIS A 132 34.24 12.83 -41.37
C HIS A 132 35.72 12.65 -41.74
N GLY A 133 35.95 12.15 -42.96
CA GLY A 133 37.20 12.31 -43.68
C GLY A 133 37.06 13.55 -44.59
#